data_1f713b386ef74ddc363b4c47e422ae8d
#
_entry.id   1f713b386ef74ddc363b4c47e422ae8d
#
_cell.length_a   1.000
_cell.length_b   1.000
_cell.length_c   1.000
_cell.angle_alpha   90.00
_cell.angle_beta   90.00
_cell.angle_gamma   90.00
#
_symmetry.space_group_name_H-M   'P 1'
#
loop_
_entity.id
_entity.type
_entity.pdbx_description
1 polymer ?
#
loop_
_entity_poly.entity_id
_entity_poly.type
_entity_poly.pdbx_seq_one_letter_code
_entity_poly.pdbx_strand_id
1 'polypeptide(L)'
;DAQWVVDIDLAILGQNPAVYDRFERNVRREYFFVRWPRYVAGRSAVLRGFLDRPRIYGTDAFHGRYEATARQNLERALAALHTPPRP
;
A
#
# COMPACT_ATOMS: atom_id res chain seq x y z
N ASP A 1 9.52 -19.25 -9.29
CA ASP A 1 8.82 -18.82 -10.48
C ASP A 1 8.51 -17.32 -10.40
N ALA A 2 7.93 -16.78 -11.45
CA ALA A 2 7.66 -15.34 -11.53
C ALA A 2 6.74 -14.85 -10.41
N GLN A 3 5.81 -15.67 -9.93
CA GLN A 3 4.90 -15.29 -8.87
C GLN A 3 5.63 -15.10 -7.53
N TRP A 4 6.64 -15.92 -7.26
CA TRP A 4 7.47 -15.76 -6.08
C TRP A 4 8.14 -14.39 -6.06
N VAL A 5 8.71 -13.98 -7.18
CA VAL A 5 9.39 -12.69 -7.30
C VAL A 5 8.42 -11.54 -7.07
N VAL A 6 7.23 -11.61 -7.66
CA VAL A 6 6.20 -10.60 -7.48
C VAL A 6 5.77 -10.51 -6.00
N ASP A 7 5.55 -11.65 -5.35
CA ASP A 7 5.15 -11.68 -3.95
C ASP A 7 6.23 -11.10 -3.03
N ILE A 8 7.52 -11.38 -3.32
CA ILE A 8 8.62 -10.80 -2.55
C ILE A 8 8.62 -9.28 -2.68
N ASP A 9 8.43 -8.74 -3.88
CA ASP A 9 8.38 -7.30 -4.11
C ASP A 9 7.22 -6.65 -3.37
N LEU A 10 6.10 -7.36 -3.24
CA LEU A 10 4.91 -6.84 -2.55
C LEU A 10 4.93 -7.10 -1.04
N ALA A 11 5.95 -7.77 -0.51
CA ALA A 11 6.01 -8.12 0.91
C ALA A 11 5.99 -6.89 1.83
N ILE A 12 6.45 -5.73 1.35
CA ILE A 12 6.41 -4.47 2.10
C ILE A 12 4.97 -4.10 2.51
N LEU A 13 3.99 -4.43 1.68
CA LEU A 13 2.60 -4.10 1.95
C LEU A 13 2.06 -4.83 3.18
N GLY A 14 2.58 -6.02 3.47
CA GLY A 14 2.12 -6.85 4.58
C GLY A 14 2.96 -6.75 5.84
N GLN A 15 3.85 -5.76 5.94
CA GLN A 15 4.67 -5.54 7.13
C GLN A 15 3.83 -4.95 8.26
N ASN A 16 4.40 -4.91 9.48
CA ASN A 16 3.66 -4.32 10.60
C ASN A 16 3.32 -2.86 10.31
N PRO A 17 2.28 -2.30 10.97
CA PRO A 17 1.79 -0.97 10.65
C PRO A 17 2.84 0.13 10.67
N ALA A 18 3.76 0.11 11.63
CA ALA A 18 4.79 1.15 11.74
C ALA A 18 5.75 1.13 10.55
N VAL A 19 6.14 -0.06 10.11
CA VAL A 19 7.02 -0.23 8.95
C VAL A 19 6.32 0.21 7.69
N TYR A 20 5.07 -0.21 7.51
CA TYR A 20 4.30 0.17 6.34
C TYR A 20 4.07 1.68 6.28
N ASP A 21 3.71 2.29 7.41
CA ASP A 21 3.43 3.72 7.46
C ASP A 21 4.67 4.55 7.11
N ARG A 22 5.85 4.09 7.55
CA ARG A 22 7.12 4.71 7.14
C ARG A 22 7.32 4.62 5.63
N PHE A 23 7.01 3.46 5.06
CA PHE A 23 7.09 3.27 3.61
C PHE A 23 6.19 4.27 2.88
N GLU A 24 4.95 4.45 3.33
CA GLU A 24 4.04 5.42 2.71
C GLU A 24 4.56 6.86 2.82
N ARG A 25 5.12 7.23 3.96
CA ARG A 25 5.73 8.56 4.12
C ARG A 25 6.90 8.75 3.17
N ASN A 26 7.71 7.71 2.99
CA ASN A 26 8.85 7.77 2.08
C ASN A 26 8.41 7.89 0.63
N VAL A 27 7.34 7.23 0.25
CA VAL A 27 6.76 7.38 -1.10
C VAL A 27 6.36 8.84 -1.31
N ARG A 28 5.68 9.44 -0.33
CA ARG A 28 5.31 10.86 -0.44
C ARG A 28 6.52 11.77 -0.57
N ARG A 29 7.59 11.49 0.16
CA ARG A 29 8.83 12.28 0.07
C ARG A 29 9.46 12.20 -1.31
N GLU A 30 9.46 11.02 -1.93
CA GLU A 30 10.02 10.85 -3.28
C GLU A 30 9.24 11.66 -4.30
N TYR A 31 7.96 11.83 -4.09
CA TYR A 31 7.08 12.57 -4.99
C TYR A 31 6.68 13.93 -4.42
N PHE A 32 7.54 14.56 -3.62
CA PHE A 32 7.23 15.83 -2.95
C PHE A 32 6.87 16.94 -3.93
N PHE A 33 7.38 16.87 -5.15
CA PHE A 33 7.15 17.86 -6.20
C PHE A 33 5.76 17.75 -6.84
N VAL A 34 5.03 16.69 -6.55
CA VAL A 34 3.67 16.49 -7.07
C VAL A 34 2.70 17.21 -6.12
N ARG A 35 1.82 18.04 -6.67
CA ARG A 35 0.82 18.76 -5.88
C ARG A 35 -0.10 17.78 -5.17
N TRP A 36 -0.51 18.14 -3.95
CA TRP A 36 -1.25 17.23 -3.09
C TRP A 36 -2.51 16.62 -3.74
N PRO A 37 -3.41 17.40 -4.41
CA PRO A 37 -4.60 16.77 -5.02
C PRO A 37 -4.24 15.74 -6.08
N ARG A 38 -3.19 16.01 -6.84
CA ARG A 38 -2.73 15.09 -7.88
C ARG A 38 -2.09 13.84 -7.27
N TYR A 39 -1.31 14.04 -6.22
CA TYR A 39 -0.71 12.93 -5.48
C TYR A 39 -1.78 12.02 -4.89
N VAL A 40 -2.80 12.60 -4.26
CA VAL A 40 -3.92 11.84 -3.68
C VAL A 40 -4.62 11.01 -4.75
N ALA A 41 -4.91 11.60 -5.91
CA ALA A 41 -5.58 10.89 -6.99
C ALA A 41 -4.74 9.70 -7.48
N GLY A 42 -3.47 9.92 -7.75
CA GLY A 42 -2.58 8.87 -8.25
C GLY A 42 -2.33 7.77 -7.23
N ARG A 43 -2.02 8.16 -5.98
CA ARG A 43 -1.73 7.17 -4.93
C ARG A 43 -2.98 6.37 -4.57
N SER A 44 -4.15 7.03 -4.52
CA SER A 44 -5.42 6.33 -4.27
C SER A 44 -5.70 5.28 -5.33
N ALA A 45 -5.43 5.58 -6.59
CA ALA A 45 -5.61 4.62 -7.68
C ALA A 45 -4.72 3.39 -7.49
N VAL A 46 -3.47 3.60 -7.07
CA VAL A 46 -2.54 2.48 -6.81
C VAL A 46 -3.05 1.62 -5.65
N LEU A 47 -3.42 2.25 -4.54
CA LEU A 47 -3.88 1.51 -3.35
C LEU A 47 -5.17 0.75 -3.62
N ARG A 48 -6.13 1.38 -4.30
CA ARG A 48 -7.38 0.72 -4.69
C ARG A 48 -7.15 -0.43 -5.66
N GLY A 49 -6.18 -0.27 -6.57
CA GLY A 49 -5.82 -1.33 -7.49
C GLY A 49 -5.41 -2.61 -6.77
N PHE A 50 -4.64 -2.50 -5.70
CA PHE A 50 -4.29 -3.67 -4.88
C PHE A 50 -5.50 -4.21 -4.12
N LEU A 51 -6.30 -3.34 -3.52
CA LEU A 51 -7.47 -3.75 -2.73
C LEU A 51 -8.55 -4.42 -3.59
N ASP A 52 -8.66 -4.03 -4.86
CA ASP A 52 -9.64 -4.61 -5.77
C ASP A 52 -9.25 -5.99 -6.28
N ARG A 53 -8.01 -6.40 -6.08
CA ARG A 53 -7.56 -7.73 -6.50
C ARG A 53 -8.19 -8.80 -5.59
N PRO A 54 -8.60 -9.96 -6.15
CA PRO A 54 -9.07 -11.07 -5.31
C PRO A 54 -8.01 -11.52 -4.31
N ARG A 55 -6.75 -11.49 -4.73
CA ARG A 55 -5.59 -11.80 -3.89
C ARG A 55 -4.47 -10.82 -4.23
N ILE A 56 -3.85 -10.24 -3.21
CA ILE A 56 -2.65 -9.42 -3.40
C ILE A 56 -1.46 -10.32 -3.70
N TYR A 57 -1.35 -11.42 -2.94
CA TYR A 57 -0.24 -12.37 -3.08
C TYR A 57 -0.71 -13.62 -3.79
N GLY A 58 0.03 -14.02 -4.82
CA GLY A 58 -0.33 -15.16 -5.65
C GLY A 58 -0.01 -16.50 -5.02
N THR A 59 1.08 -16.60 -4.23
CA THR A 59 1.44 -17.84 -3.56
C THR A 59 0.64 -18.00 -2.28
N ASP A 60 0.29 -19.25 -1.93
CA ASP A 60 -0.45 -19.54 -0.71
C ASP A 60 0.33 -19.16 0.54
N ALA A 61 1.66 -19.34 0.52
CA ALA A 61 2.52 -19.00 1.64
C ALA A 61 2.44 -17.52 1.98
N PHE A 62 2.60 -16.65 0.98
CA PHE A 62 2.53 -15.20 1.19
C PHE A 62 1.10 -14.75 1.46
N HIS A 63 0.12 -15.34 0.79
CA HIS A 63 -1.28 -15.03 1.04
C HIS A 63 -1.63 -15.29 2.51
N GLY A 64 -1.31 -16.46 3.02
CA GLY A 64 -1.62 -16.82 4.40
C GLY A 64 -0.90 -15.93 5.42
N ARG A 65 0.31 -15.49 5.10
CA ARG A 65 1.14 -14.73 6.04
C ARG A 65 0.87 -13.22 6.01
N TYR A 66 0.61 -12.66 4.84
CA TYR A 66 0.62 -11.20 4.67
C TYR A 66 -0.68 -10.58 4.19
N GLU A 67 -1.59 -11.36 3.61
CA GLU A 67 -2.76 -10.80 2.93
C GLU A 67 -3.62 -9.91 3.83
N ALA A 68 -3.98 -10.40 5.01
CA ALA A 68 -4.85 -9.66 5.92
C ALA A 68 -4.19 -8.35 6.39
N THR A 69 -2.91 -8.42 6.79
CA THR A 69 -2.17 -7.24 7.23
C THR A 69 -1.99 -6.25 6.10
N ALA A 70 -1.69 -6.73 4.88
CA ALA A 70 -1.54 -5.87 3.71
C ALA A 70 -2.83 -5.10 3.44
N ARG A 71 -3.98 -5.76 3.49
CA ARG A 71 -5.26 -5.10 3.25
C ARG A 71 -5.56 -4.04 4.30
N GLN A 72 -5.27 -4.33 5.57
CA GLN A 72 -5.44 -3.36 6.64
C GLN A 72 -4.54 -2.14 6.43
N ASN A 73 -3.28 -2.36 6.07
CA ASN A 73 -2.33 -1.28 5.81
C ASN A 73 -2.80 -0.40 4.63
N LEU A 74 -3.23 -1.03 3.55
CA LEU A 74 -3.69 -0.31 2.36
C LEU A 74 -4.95 0.51 2.66
N GLU A 75 -5.91 -0.06 3.39
CA GLU A 75 -7.14 0.64 3.77
C GLU A 75 -6.84 1.83 4.67
N ARG A 76 -5.94 1.67 5.64
CA ARG A 76 -5.54 2.77 6.52
C ARG A 76 -4.85 3.87 5.75
N ALA A 77 -3.95 3.52 4.83
CA ALA A 77 -3.25 4.49 3.99
C ALA A 77 -4.22 5.26 3.10
N LEU A 78 -5.18 4.55 2.51
CA LEU A 78 -6.20 5.17 1.65
C LEU A 78 -7.04 6.14 2.45
N ALA A 79 -7.49 5.74 3.65
CA ALA A 79 -8.26 6.63 4.52
C ALA A 79 -7.46 7.88 4.90
N ALA A 80 -6.17 7.73 5.19
CA ALA A 80 -5.30 8.86 5.55
C ALA A 80 -5.16 9.88 4.42
N LEU A 81 -5.14 9.42 3.17
CA LEU A 81 -5.08 10.33 2.01
C LEU A 81 -6.32 11.20 1.89
N HIS A 82 -7.46 10.72 2.36
CA HIS A 82 -8.74 11.42 2.26
C HIS A 82 -9.18 12.09 3.55
N THR A 83 -8.32 12.06 4.59
CA THR A 83 -8.60 12.75 5.84
C THR A 83 -8.12 14.19 5.72
N PRO A 84 -8.98 15.20 5.98
CA PRO A 84 -8.55 16.60 5.93
C PRO A 84 -7.43 16.86 6.94
N PRO A 85 -6.46 17.73 6.62
CA PRO A 85 -5.45 18.09 7.60
C PRO A 85 -6.10 18.75 8.81
N ARG A 86 -5.63 18.39 9.99
CA ARG A 86 -6.13 19.01 11.22
C ARG A 86 -5.59 20.43 11.32
N PRO A 87 -6.43 21.36 11.81
CA PRO A 87 -5.98 22.73 12.05
C PRO A 87 -4.89 22.79 13.12
#